data_519e49926ee6d2ad7e9768b2c0b99e3d
#
_entry.id   519e49926ee6d2ad7e9768b2c0b99e3d
#
_cell.length_a   1.000
_cell.length_b   1.000
_cell.length_c   1.000
_cell.angle_alpha   90.00
_cell.angle_beta   90.00
_cell.angle_gamma   90.00
#
_symmetry.space_group_name_H-M   'P 1'
#
loop_
_entity.id
_entity.type
_entity.pdbx_description
1 polymer ?
#
loop_
_entity_poly.entity_id
_entity_poly.type
_entity_poly.pdbx_seq_one_letter_code
_entity_poly.pdbx_strand_id
1 'polypeptide(L)'
;MKLWSAQVAPNPRRVIIYLMEKGIDVETVDIDLGAKENFTPEFLAKNGLARVPVLEMGDGTFLTESKAICRYFEELNPEPALIGTNARDRANVEMWDRRMEI
;
A
#
# COMPACT_ATOMS: atom_id res chain seq x y z
N MET A 1 -4.19 2.07 -12.68
CA MET A 1 -3.33 1.80 -11.52
C MET A 1 -3.11 0.30 -11.35
N LYS A 2 -1.96 -0.06 -10.86
CA LYS A 2 -1.61 -1.47 -10.65
C LYS A 2 -0.88 -1.60 -9.31
N LEU A 3 -1.31 -2.53 -8.47
CA LEU A 3 -0.67 -2.80 -7.19
C LEU A 3 0.27 -4.00 -7.32
N TRP A 4 1.54 -3.77 -7.09
CA TRP A 4 2.55 -4.83 -7.04
C TRP A 4 2.64 -5.35 -5.62
N SER A 5 2.44 -6.64 -5.44
CA SER A 5 2.18 -7.28 -4.15
C SER A 5 2.92 -8.59 -4.02
N ALA A 6 2.83 -9.20 -2.83
CA ALA A 6 3.22 -10.58 -2.59
C ALA A 6 2.30 -11.13 -1.50
N GLN A 7 1.62 -12.24 -1.78
CA GLN A 7 0.58 -12.77 -0.88
C GLN A 7 1.09 -13.11 0.52
N VAL A 8 2.34 -13.55 0.62
CA VAL A 8 2.90 -14.00 1.89
C VAL A 8 3.47 -12.87 2.75
N ALA A 9 3.60 -11.67 2.21
CA ALA A 9 4.22 -10.55 2.93
C ALA A 9 3.18 -9.74 3.70
N PRO A 10 3.49 -9.26 4.93
CA PRO A 10 2.51 -8.55 5.76
C PRO A 10 2.16 -7.15 5.25
N ASN A 11 3.11 -6.41 4.70
CA ASN A 11 2.85 -5.04 4.26
C ASN A 11 1.93 -4.94 3.04
N PRO A 12 2.14 -5.73 1.97
CA PRO A 12 1.16 -5.77 0.89
C PRO A 12 -0.21 -6.24 1.35
N ARG A 13 -0.26 -7.21 2.26
CA ARG A 13 -1.50 -7.74 2.81
C ARG A 13 -2.30 -6.66 3.51
N ARG A 14 -1.65 -5.75 4.21
CA ARG A 14 -2.29 -4.58 4.84
C ARG A 14 -3.06 -3.75 3.81
N VAL A 15 -2.45 -3.48 2.66
CA VAL A 15 -3.08 -2.73 1.58
C VAL A 15 -4.26 -3.50 1.00
N ILE A 16 -4.11 -4.80 0.75
CA ILE A 16 -5.18 -5.64 0.20
C ILE A 16 -6.40 -5.63 1.12
N ILE A 17 -6.19 -5.82 2.42
CA ILE A 17 -7.28 -5.81 3.40
C ILE A 17 -7.96 -4.43 3.42
N TYR A 18 -7.15 -3.36 3.39
CA TYR A 18 -7.67 -2.00 3.36
C TYR A 18 -8.56 -1.75 2.14
N LEU A 19 -8.11 -2.17 0.96
CA LEU A 19 -8.87 -2.02 -0.27
C LEU A 19 -10.18 -2.81 -0.23
N MET A 20 -10.16 -4.01 0.35
CA MET A 20 -11.37 -4.83 0.51
C MET A 20 -12.39 -4.13 1.42
N GLU A 21 -11.94 -3.58 2.54
CA GLU A 21 -12.81 -2.87 3.47
C GLU A 21 -13.40 -1.61 2.85
N LYS A 22 -12.66 -0.97 1.96
CA LYS A 22 -13.14 0.21 1.22
C LYS A 22 -14.04 -0.14 0.03
N GLY A 23 -14.05 -1.41 -0.39
CA GLY A 23 -14.76 -1.82 -1.60
C GLY A 23 -14.11 -1.32 -2.87
N ILE A 24 -12.81 -1.12 -2.86
CA ILE A 24 -12.04 -0.64 -4.02
C ILE A 24 -11.40 -1.82 -4.74
N ASP A 25 -11.58 -1.87 -6.06
CA ASP A 25 -10.99 -2.90 -6.90
C ASP A 25 -9.81 -2.31 -7.68
N VAL A 26 -8.62 -2.90 -7.48
CA VAL A 26 -7.38 -2.47 -8.14
C VAL A 26 -6.68 -3.70 -8.71
N GLU A 27 -6.22 -3.61 -9.95
CA GLU A 27 -5.43 -4.66 -10.55
C GLU A 27 -4.21 -4.96 -9.68
N THR A 28 -4.04 -6.21 -9.30
CA THR A 28 -2.96 -6.63 -8.41
C THR A 28 -2.08 -7.66 -9.10
N VAL A 29 -0.77 -7.45 -9.03
CA VAL A 29 0.22 -8.37 -9.58
C VAL A 29 1.09 -8.88 -8.44
N ASP A 30 1.07 -10.19 -8.22
CA ASP A 30 1.93 -10.82 -7.22
C ASP A 30 3.30 -11.10 -7.81
N ILE A 31 4.34 -10.80 -7.03
CA ILE A 31 5.71 -11.19 -7.38
C ILE A 31 6.17 -12.29 -6.44
N ASP A 32 7.13 -13.07 -6.89
CA ASP A 32 7.68 -14.17 -6.11
C ASP A 32 8.93 -13.69 -5.34
N LEU A 33 8.76 -13.44 -4.04
CA LEU A 33 9.86 -13.01 -3.18
C LEU A 33 10.87 -14.14 -2.98
N GLY A 34 10.41 -15.38 -2.99
CA GLY A 34 11.31 -16.55 -2.88
C GLY A 34 12.24 -16.66 -4.08
N ALA A 35 11.76 -16.29 -5.26
CA ALA A 35 12.58 -16.24 -6.49
C ALA A 35 13.31 -14.92 -6.64
N LYS A 36 13.24 -14.02 -5.66
CA LYS A 36 13.89 -12.71 -5.65
C LYS A 36 13.48 -11.81 -6.81
N GLU A 37 12.22 -11.88 -7.23
CA GLU A 37 11.69 -11.02 -8.28
C GLU A 37 11.73 -9.55 -7.91
N ASN A 38 11.72 -9.24 -6.62
CA ASN A 38 11.86 -7.87 -6.11
C ASN A 38 13.27 -7.29 -6.30
N PHE A 39 14.24 -8.09 -6.72
CA PHE A 39 15.60 -7.63 -7.02
C PHE A 39 15.90 -7.56 -8.51
N THR A 40 14.91 -7.80 -9.37
CA THR A 40 15.10 -7.64 -10.81
C THR A 40 15.27 -6.15 -11.16
N PRO A 41 16.00 -5.83 -12.25
CA PRO A 41 16.14 -4.43 -12.67
C PRO A 41 14.81 -3.73 -12.91
N GLU A 42 13.83 -4.45 -13.45
CA GLU A 42 12.49 -3.92 -13.70
C GLU A 42 11.80 -3.50 -12.40
N PHE A 43 11.90 -4.33 -11.37
CA PHE A 43 11.28 -4.01 -10.09
C PHE A 43 12.05 -2.92 -9.35
N LEU A 44 13.38 -2.95 -9.37
CA LEU A 44 14.20 -1.93 -8.73
C LEU A 44 13.96 -0.54 -9.32
N ALA A 45 13.58 -0.47 -10.59
CA ALA A 45 13.18 0.79 -11.21
C ALA A 45 11.87 1.32 -10.62
N LYS A 46 11.00 0.44 -10.08
CA LYS A 46 9.75 0.83 -9.41
C LYS A 46 9.99 1.22 -7.95
N ASN A 47 10.85 0.48 -7.27
CA ASN A 47 11.22 0.74 -5.88
C ASN A 47 12.65 0.28 -5.62
N GLY A 48 13.54 1.24 -5.48
CA GLY A 48 14.96 0.96 -5.23
C GLY A 48 15.25 0.25 -3.92
N LEU A 49 14.28 0.22 -3.00
CA LEU A 49 14.40 -0.51 -1.73
C LEU A 49 14.02 -1.99 -1.87
N ALA A 50 13.62 -2.44 -3.06
CA ALA A 50 13.27 -3.83 -3.35
C ALA A 50 12.15 -4.37 -2.46
N ARG A 51 11.19 -3.53 -2.08
CA ARG A 51 10.08 -3.89 -1.18
C ARG A 51 8.73 -3.79 -1.87
N VAL A 52 7.79 -4.60 -1.41
CA VAL A 52 6.38 -4.50 -1.76
C VAL A 52 5.61 -4.02 -0.55
N PRO A 53 4.47 -3.35 -0.68
CA PRO A 53 3.75 -3.07 -1.93
C PRO A 53 4.30 -1.86 -2.69
N VAL A 54 3.99 -1.81 -3.97
CA VAL A 54 4.24 -0.62 -4.82
C VAL A 54 2.97 -0.35 -5.62
N LEU A 55 2.48 0.87 -5.59
CA LEU A 55 1.36 1.27 -6.42
C LEU A 55 1.87 1.99 -7.67
N GLU A 56 1.60 1.40 -8.81
CA GLU A 56 1.91 2.01 -10.11
C GLU A 56 0.73 2.93 -10.49
N MET A 57 1.02 4.23 -10.65
CA MET A 57 -0.01 5.25 -10.76
C MET A 57 -0.63 5.38 -12.16
N GLY A 58 0.02 4.82 -13.17
CA GLY A 58 -0.48 4.88 -14.54
C GLY A 58 0.08 6.05 -15.35
N ASP A 59 0.76 6.99 -14.72
CA ASP A 59 1.41 8.13 -15.37
C ASP A 59 2.94 8.00 -15.39
N GLY A 60 3.45 6.81 -15.07
CA GLY A 60 4.89 6.54 -14.99
C GLY A 60 5.48 6.77 -13.61
N THR A 61 4.67 7.18 -12.63
CA THR A 61 5.13 7.34 -11.24
C THR A 61 4.72 6.16 -10.38
N PHE A 62 5.43 5.99 -9.27
CA PHE A 62 5.23 4.87 -8.35
C PHE A 62 5.15 5.39 -6.92
N LEU A 63 4.16 4.89 -6.17
CA LEU A 63 3.99 5.19 -4.76
C LEU A 63 4.38 3.96 -3.94
N THR A 64 5.28 4.15 -2.99
CA THR A 64 5.74 3.09 -2.09
C THR A 64 5.24 3.35 -0.67
N GLU A 65 5.47 2.41 0.24
CA GLU A 65 5.03 2.41 1.62
C GLU A 65 3.53 2.13 1.77
N SER A 66 3.21 1.04 2.47
CA SER A 66 1.82 0.57 2.58
C SER A 66 0.87 1.62 3.15
N LYS A 67 1.32 2.40 4.12
CA LYS A 67 0.48 3.43 4.74
C LYS A 67 0.24 4.61 3.81
N ALA A 68 1.24 5.00 3.04
CA ALA A 68 1.08 6.06 2.05
C ALA A 68 0.09 5.65 0.97
N ILE A 69 0.13 4.39 0.54
CA ILE A 69 -0.80 3.84 -0.44
C ILE A 69 -2.22 3.85 0.12
N CYS A 70 -2.41 3.41 1.36
CA CYS A 70 -3.72 3.43 2.01
C CYS A 70 -4.25 4.86 2.13
N ARG A 71 -3.39 5.81 2.50
CA ARG A 71 -3.79 7.21 2.61
C ARG A 71 -4.24 7.80 1.27
N TYR A 72 -3.56 7.44 0.20
CA TYR A 72 -3.94 7.87 -1.14
C TYR A 72 -5.36 7.43 -1.48
N PHE A 73 -5.68 6.15 -1.25
CA PHE A 73 -7.02 5.64 -1.49
C PHE A 73 -8.06 6.21 -0.54
N GLU A 74 -7.68 6.54 0.69
CA GLU A 74 -8.58 7.18 1.64
C GLU A 74 -9.02 8.55 1.12
N GLU A 75 -8.11 9.33 0.57
CA GLU A 75 -8.43 10.64 0.02
C GLU A 75 -9.24 10.56 -1.27
N LEU A 76 -9.02 9.54 -2.11
CA LEU A 76 -9.82 9.32 -3.30
C LEU A 76 -11.23 8.83 -2.97
N ASN A 77 -11.39 8.07 -1.90
CA ASN A 77 -12.64 7.44 -1.49
C ASN A 77 -12.83 7.64 0.02
N PRO A 78 -13.29 8.84 0.45
CA PRO A 78 -13.37 9.15 1.88
C PRO A 78 -14.35 8.27 2.65
N GLU A 79 -15.33 7.67 1.98
CA GLU A 79 -16.32 6.80 2.61
C GLU A 79 -16.14 5.35 2.18
N PRO A 80 -16.21 4.39 3.08
CA PRO A 80 -16.22 4.53 4.54
C PRO A 80 -14.89 5.05 5.07
N ALA A 81 -14.92 5.89 6.12
CA ALA A 81 -13.71 6.45 6.70
C ALA A 81 -12.98 5.40 7.55
N LEU A 82 -11.75 5.06 7.18
CA LEU A 82 -10.94 4.06 7.89
C LEU A 82 -9.71 4.65 8.59
N ILE A 83 -9.38 5.92 8.29
CA ILE A 83 -8.21 6.59 8.86
C ILE A 83 -8.63 7.78 9.76
N GLY A 84 -9.92 7.96 9.94
CA GLY A 84 -10.47 9.03 10.76
C GLY A 84 -11.16 10.11 9.92
N THR A 85 -12.04 10.88 10.58
CA THR A 85 -12.91 11.86 9.92
C THR A 85 -12.57 13.30 10.24
N ASN A 86 -11.76 13.53 11.27
CA ASN A 86 -11.36 14.86 11.69
C ASN A 86 -9.89 14.84 12.16
N ALA A 87 -9.35 15.99 12.49
CA ALA A 87 -7.95 16.12 12.86
C ALA A 87 -7.57 15.25 14.06
N ARG A 88 -8.43 15.23 15.08
CA ARG A 88 -8.17 14.45 16.30
C ARG A 88 -8.18 12.95 16.02
N ASP A 89 -9.19 12.47 15.31
CA ASP A 89 -9.29 11.05 14.93
C ASP A 89 -8.08 10.61 14.10
N ARG A 90 -7.72 11.41 13.11
CA ARG A 90 -6.59 11.10 12.24
C ARG A 90 -5.27 11.04 13.01
N ALA A 91 -5.08 11.96 13.94
CA ALA A 91 -3.89 11.96 14.78
C ALA A 91 -3.85 10.73 15.69
N ASN A 92 -4.99 10.34 16.27
CA ASN A 92 -5.08 9.14 17.10
C ASN A 92 -4.78 7.88 16.32
N VAL A 93 -5.34 7.76 15.12
CA VAL A 93 -5.10 6.61 14.25
C VAL A 93 -3.61 6.52 13.91
N GLU A 94 -3.00 7.63 13.53
CA GLU A 94 -1.58 7.64 13.20
C GLU A 94 -0.70 7.30 14.41
N MET A 95 -1.05 7.80 15.58
CA MET A 95 -0.34 7.49 16.83
C MET A 95 -0.31 5.98 17.08
N TRP A 96 -1.47 5.32 17.00
CA TRP A 96 -1.55 3.88 17.21
C TRP A 96 -0.83 3.10 16.14
N ASP A 97 -0.91 3.54 14.89
CA ASP A 97 -0.17 2.95 13.78
C ASP A 97 1.33 2.95 14.06
N ARG A 98 1.87 4.09 14.46
CA ARG A 98 3.29 4.22 14.77
C ARG A 98 3.72 3.34 15.92
N ARG A 99 2.88 3.24 16.96
CA ARG A 99 3.15 2.38 18.10
C ARG A 99 3.20 0.90 17.72
N MET A 100 2.34 0.48 16.80
CA MET A 100 2.26 -0.92 16.39
C MET A 100 3.39 -1.34 15.46
N GLU A 101 4.12 -0.39 14.90
CA GLU A 101 5.25 -0.69 14.00
C GLU A 101 6.57 -0.93 14.73
N ILE A 102 6.64 -0.65 16.01
CA ILE A 102 7.88 -0.79 16.79
C ILE A 102 8.17 -2.24 17.12
#